data_45db36ce0da928a3bb0a0de20ee97d7d
#
_entry.id   45db36ce0da928a3bb0a0de20ee97d7d
#
_cell.length_a   1.000
_cell.length_b   1.000
_cell.length_c   1.000
_cell.angle_alpha   90.00
_cell.angle_beta   90.00
_cell.angle_gamma   90.00
#
_symmetry.space_group_name_H-M   'P 1'
#
loop_
_entity.id
_entity.type
_entity.pdbx_description
1 polymer ?
#
loop_
_entity_poly.entity_id
_entity_poly.type
_entity_poly.pdbx_seq_one_letter_code
_entity_poly.pdbx_strand_id
1 'polypeptide(L)'
;MNRDHLVKESRKWVEDAIISEVQREQLLERYPKKQNKPVLLTFAALFIGLAFLTFVASNWSYLTDLGRMVILLTSLTVFYLCGDWVYRKKSKPVGISLIMIALLVFGSSIFLVGQMYHYTSYSAFPFFLWSIVAFGLFLIFKDHSFFYATLVIMTVGQLYSGFVFQHFHIWLGLLFILGLGWFVLSSRKVTQLAAFGVSYTLHAVILVFSEGMPYYWLIAFFLLLYVVEDFLLEKGSVRVFKTLSILSVFTMLVLQVFFLGNEYVGELTESSLYFFLAWAILFFFSVVRSAMSSTNYYWIDLLLFVPVFRFESGDMLSLLILFLYSLLWLISGYQQEVSRWVNKGTVAFLLTTFIAYFQLAWDFMDRSLFFLIGGVLLFALSYFLEKKRRTIHKGGGEK
;
A
#
# COMPACT_ATOMS: atom_id res chain seq x y z
N MET A 1 13.39 -4.28 -20.60
CA MET A 1 14.85 -4.25 -20.89
C MET A 1 15.38 -2.94 -20.35
N ASN A 2 16.47 -2.93 -19.57
CA ASN A 2 17.05 -1.71 -19.03
C ASN A 2 17.81 -0.98 -20.16
N ARG A 3 17.70 0.36 -20.27
CA ARG A 3 18.35 1.14 -21.34
C ARG A 3 19.86 0.92 -21.39
N ASP A 4 20.52 0.79 -20.23
CA ASP A 4 21.97 0.57 -20.18
C ASP A 4 22.37 -0.78 -20.79
N HIS A 5 21.53 -1.80 -20.64
CA HIS A 5 21.68 -3.09 -21.31
C HIS A 5 21.42 -2.94 -22.82
N LEU A 6 20.37 -2.18 -23.20
CA LEU A 6 20.06 -1.93 -24.61
C LEU A 6 21.20 -1.17 -25.31
N VAL A 7 21.82 -0.18 -24.64
CA VAL A 7 22.98 0.57 -25.17
C VAL A 7 24.17 -0.35 -25.43
N LYS A 8 24.45 -1.29 -24.51
CA LYS A 8 25.54 -2.26 -24.67
C LYS A 8 25.27 -3.28 -25.78
N GLU A 9 24.08 -3.84 -25.79
CA GLU A 9 23.71 -4.84 -26.79
C GLU A 9 23.57 -4.22 -28.20
N SER A 10 22.94 -3.06 -28.32
CA SER A 10 22.79 -2.38 -29.62
C SER A 10 24.13 -1.96 -30.22
N ARG A 11 25.17 -1.74 -29.42
CA ARG A 11 26.53 -1.50 -29.91
C ARG A 11 27.13 -2.75 -30.54
N LYS A 12 26.95 -3.91 -29.91
CA LYS A 12 27.36 -5.20 -30.48
C LYS A 12 26.62 -5.49 -31.77
N TRP A 13 25.31 -5.21 -31.82
CA TRP A 13 24.52 -5.43 -33.03
C TRP A 13 24.98 -4.57 -34.22
N VAL A 14 25.55 -3.38 -33.95
CA VAL A 14 26.21 -2.58 -35.00
C VAL A 14 27.56 -3.20 -35.39
N GLU A 15 28.36 -3.65 -34.41
CA GLU A 15 29.64 -4.34 -34.65
C GLU A 15 29.45 -5.64 -35.45
N ASP A 16 28.35 -6.36 -35.17
CA ASP A 16 27.96 -7.60 -35.86
C ASP A 16 27.20 -7.33 -37.17
N ALA A 17 27.10 -6.08 -37.62
CA ALA A 17 26.39 -5.64 -38.84
C ALA A 17 24.90 -6.04 -38.89
N ILE A 18 24.25 -6.29 -37.74
CA ILE A 18 22.82 -6.66 -37.65
C ILE A 18 21.95 -5.42 -37.83
N ILE A 19 22.38 -4.26 -37.32
CA ILE A 19 21.69 -2.96 -37.46
C ILE A 19 22.69 -1.86 -37.84
N SER A 20 22.21 -0.83 -38.55
CA SER A 20 23.01 0.34 -38.84
C SER A 20 23.08 1.30 -37.63
N GLU A 21 24.11 2.18 -37.61
CA GLU A 21 24.22 3.21 -36.56
C GLU A 21 22.98 4.12 -36.51
N VAL A 22 22.40 4.44 -37.66
CA VAL A 22 21.15 5.22 -37.77
C VAL A 22 19.97 4.49 -37.12
N GLN A 23 19.85 3.18 -37.36
CA GLN A 23 18.81 2.37 -36.70
C GLN A 23 19.04 2.25 -35.20
N ARG A 24 20.28 2.18 -34.74
CA ARG A 24 20.64 2.20 -33.33
C ARG A 24 20.22 3.51 -32.67
N GLU A 25 20.48 4.66 -33.29
CA GLU A 25 20.06 5.96 -32.76
C GLU A 25 18.53 6.07 -32.66
N GLN A 26 17.80 5.70 -33.71
CA GLN A 26 16.35 5.65 -33.71
C GLN A 26 15.78 4.71 -32.62
N LEU A 27 16.47 3.61 -32.36
CA LEU A 27 16.10 2.65 -31.30
C LEU A 27 16.35 3.25 -29.91
N LEU A 28 17.44 3.97 -29.72
CA LEU A 28 17.78 4.63 -28.46
C LEU A 28 16.87 5.85 -28.16
N GLU A 29 16.39 6.55 -29.19
CA GLU A 29 15.39 7.65 -29.05
C GLU A 29 14.04 7.13 -28.53
N ARG A 30 13.63 5.92 -28.93
CA ARG A 30 12.40 5.28 -28.41
C ARG A 30 12.50 4.90 -26.92
N TYR A 31 13.72 4.79 -26.39
CA TYR A 31 14.00 4.47 -24.99
C TYR A 31 14.77 5.63 -24.34
N PRO A 32 14.13 6.77 -24.03
CA PRO A 32 14.79 7.93 -23.48
C PRO A 32 15.45 7.59 -22.14
N LYS A 33 16.61 8.21 -21.88
CA LYS A 33 17.35 8.05 -20.63
C LYS A 33 16.41 8.40 -19.47
N LYS A 34 16.10 7.40 -18.62
CA LYS A 34 15.35 7.66 -17.39
C LYS A 34 16.15 8.70 -16.60
N GLN A 35 15.61 9.91 -16.50
CA GLN A 35 16.21 10.90 -15.61
C GLN A 35 16.17 10.29 -14.21
N ASN A 36 17.34 9.93 -13.70
CA ASN A 36 17.46 9.53 -12.30
C ASN A 36 16.99 10.73 -11.49
N LYS A 37 15.79 10.61 -10.91
CA LYS A 37 15.33 11.61 -9.93
C LYS A 37 16.42 11.65 -8.86
N PRO A 38 16.88 12.82 -8.47
CA PRO A 38 17.94 12.91 -7.47
C PRO A 38 17.39 12.53 -6.10
N VAL A 39 17.24 11.23 -5.89
CA VAL A 39 16.80 10.63 -4.61
C VAL A 39 17.65 11.17 -3.47
N LEU A 40 18.97 11.31 -3.71
CA LEU A 40 19.90 11.91 -2.77
C LEU A 40 19.51 13.36 -2.38
N LEU A 41 19.02 14.15 -3.33
CA LEU A 41 18.60 15.54 -3.06
C LEU A 41 17.32 15.58 -2.20
N THR A 42 16.39 14.66 -2.43
CA THR A 42 15.18 14.54 -1.60
C THR A 42 15.54 14.14 -0.17
N PHE A 43 16.45 13.18 0.01
CA PHE A 43 16.97 12.83 1.34
C PHE A 43 17.72 13.99 1.98
N ALA A 44 18.58 14.70 1.24
CA ALA A 44 19.29 15.87 1.75
C ALA A 44 18.30 16.94 2.25
N ALA A 45 17.25 17.24 1.47
CA ALA A 45 16.20 18.17 1.89
C ALA A 45 15.48 17.71 3.16
N LEU A 46 15.15 16.40 3.25
CA LEU A 46 14.53 15.83 4.44
C LEU A 46 15.44 15.99 5.67
N PHE A 47 16.75 15.65 5.55
CA PHE A 47 17.69 15.78 6.66
C PHE A 47 17.92 17.24 7.08
N ILE A 48 17.99 18.17 6.13
CA ILE A 48 18.10 19.61 6.44
C ILE A 48 16.82 20.08 7.16
N GLY A 49 15.66 19.68 6.68
CA GLY A 49 14.38 20.00 7.34
C GLY A 49 14.32 19.45 8.77
N LEU A 50 14.68 18.18 8.96
CA LEU A 50 14.74 17.55 10.28
C LEU A 50 15.78 18.21 11.20
N ALA A 51 16.96 18.55 10.68
CA ALA A 51 17.98 19.26 11.45
C ALA A 51 17.48 20.63 11.91
N PHE A 52 16.80 21.40 11.05
CA PHE A 52 16.19 22.65 11.41
C PHE A 52 15.13 22.47 12.52
N LEU A 53 14.23 21.48 12.36
CA LEU A 53 13.20 21.18 13.35
C LEU A 53 13.78 20.77 14.70
N THR A 54 14.81 19.93 14.70
CA THR A 54 15.51 19.48 15.90
C THR A 54 16.22 20.65 16.59
N PHE A 55 16.90 21.52 15.81
CA PHE A 55 17.55 22.70 16.34
C PHE A 55 16.56 23.67 16.99
N VAL A 56 15.43 23.94 16.33
CA VAL A 56 14.37 24.80 16.88
C VAL A 56 13.80 24.16 18.14
N ALA A 57 13.51 22.86 18.12
CA ALA A 57 12.94 22.13 19.25
C ALA A 57 13.89 22.12 20.47
N SER A 58 15.19 21.90 20.26
CA SER A 58 16.18 21.83 21.35
C SER A 58 16.47 23.20 22.00
N ASN A 59 16.32 24.28 21.27
CA ASN A 59 16.55 25.65 21.78
C ASN A 59 15.25 26.40 22.11
N TRP A 60 14.12 25.71 22.01
CA TRP A 60 12.79 26.33 22.12
C TRP A 60 12.56 27.07 23.43
N SER A 61 12.99 26.51 24.56
CA SER A 61 12.80 27.06 25.87
C SER A 61 13.61 28.36 26.15
N TYR A 62 14.72 28.56 25.40
CA TYR A 62 15.58 29.74 25.56
C TYR A 62 15.12 30.95 24.71
N LEU A 63 14.17 30.76 23.82
CA LEU A 63 13.67 31.78 22.92
C LEU A 63 12.40 32.45 23.49
N THR A 64 12.26 33.75 23.31
CA THR A 64 11.00 34.45 23.57
C THR A 64 9.94 34.04 22.53
N ASP A 65 8.67 34.14 22.85
CA ASP A 65 7.57 33.78 21.94
C ASP A 65 7.62 34.57 20.62
N LEU A 66 7.97 35.86 20.70
CA LEU A 66 8.18 36.66 19.51
C LEU A 66 9.36 36.15 18.66
N GLY A 67 10.47 35.80 19.31
CA GLY A 67 11.63 35.21 18.61
C GLY A 67 11.30 33.90 17.90
N ARG A 68 10.55 33.04 18.57
CA ARG A 68 10.03 31.77 18.01
C ARG A 68 9.21 32.02 16.74
N MET A 69 8.22 32.91 16.81
CA MET A 69 7.36 33.28 15.69
C MET A 69 8.16 33.86 14.51
N VAL A 70 9.10 34.78 14.80
CA VAL A 70 9.96 35.34 13.74
C VAL A 70 10.78 34.27 13.04
N ILE A 71 11.40 33.35 13.79
CA ILE A 71 12.18 32.24 13.19
C ILE A 71 11.30 31.36 12.31
N LEU A 72 10.13 30.94 12.78
CA LEU A 72 9.23 30.08 12.03
C LEU A 72 8.73 30.77 10.74
N LEU A 73 8.22 32.00 10.83
CA LEU A 73 7.70 32.73 9.68
C LEU A 73 8.80 33.10 8.68
N THR A 74 9.97 33.52 9.16
CA THR A 74 11.10 33.85 8.29
C THR A 74 11.59 32.58 7.55
N SER A 75 11.77 31.48 8.27
CA SER A 75 12.22 30.23 7.67
C SER A 75 11.22 29.71 6.64
N LEU A 76 9.92 29.69 6.97
CA LEU A 76 8.87 29.31 6.04
C LEU A 76 8.91 30.16 4.76
N THR A 77 8.96 31.48 4.93
CA THR A 77 8.96 32.45 3.82
C THR A 77 10.21 32.28 2.95
N VAL A 78 11.39 32.23 3.57
CA VAL A 78 12.68 32.09 2.86
C VAL A 78 12.73 30.79 2.08
N PHE A 79 12.41 29.63 2.69
CA PHE A 79 12.46 28.35 1.99
C PHE A 79 11.43 28.27 0.85
N TYR A 80 10.24 28.84 1.04
CA TYR A 80 9.23 28.85 -0.02
C TYR A 80 9.62 29.77 -1.18
N LEU A 81 9.96 31.03 -0.91
CA LEU A 81 10.33 32.00 -1.97
C LEU A 81 11.62 31.61 -2.71
N CYS A 82 12.66 31.18 -1.98
CA CYS A 82 13.87 30.66 -2.59
C CYS A 82 13.59 29.39 -3.38
N GLY A 83 12.74 28.51 -2.87
CA GLY A 83 12.33 27.29 -3.56
C GLY A 83 11.59 27.58 -4.85
N ASP A 84 10.60 28.47 -4.85
CA ASP A 84 9.86 28.87 -6.06
C ASP A 84 10.77 29.55 -7.09
N TRP A 85 11.65 30.47 -6.63
CA TRP A 85 12.61 31.12 -7.51
C TRP A 85 13.58 30.12 -8.16
N VAL A 86 14.15 29.18 -7.38
CA VAL A 86 15.05 28.14 -7.89
C VAL A 86 14.29 27.19 -8.83
N TYR A 87 13.05 26.82 -8.51
CA TYR A 87 12.20 25.99 -9.34
C TYR A 87 11.98 26.62 -10.72
N ARG A 88 11.68 27.92 -10.77
CA ARG A 88 11.40 28.65 -12.03
C ARG A 88 12.65 29.02 -12.82
N LYS A 89 13.74 29.35 -12.13
CA LYS A 89 14.91 29.99 -12.80
C LYS A 89 16.13 29.08 -12.93
N LYS A 90 16.31 28.07 -12.08
CA LYS A 90 17.54 27.26 -12.02
C LYS A 90 17.31 25.76 -12.20
N SER A 91 16.66 25.13 -11.24
CA SER A 91 16.57 23.67 -11.18
C SER A 91 15.26 23.24 -10.51
N LYS A 92 14.38 22.57 -11.26
CA LYS A 92 13.12 22.06 -10.73
C LYS A 92 13.30 21.11 -9.52
N PRO A 93 14.24 20.11 -9.55
CA PRO A 93 14.41 19.22 -8.39
C PRO A 93 14.86 19.95 -7.13
N VAL A 94 15.81 20.91 -7.26
CA VAL A 94 16.29 21.68 -6.11
C VAL A 94 15.18 22.57 -5.55
N GLY A 95 14.43 23.24 -6.44
CA GLY A 95 13.28 24.06 -6.03
C GLY A 95 12.22 23.26 -5.29
N ILE A 96 11.85 22.08 -5.79
CA ILE A 96 10.92 21.17 -5.13
C ILE A 96 11.44 20.78 -3.73
N SER A 97 12.74 20.48 -3.61
CA SER A 97 13.33 20.11 -2.32
C SER A 97 13.28 21.26 -1.31
N LEU A 98 13.53 22.49 -1.73
CA LEU A 98 13.39 23.67 -0.86
C LEU A 98 11.94 23.91 -0.42
N ILE A 99 10.98 23.78 -1.34
CA ILE A 99 9.55 23.90 -1.02
C ILE A 99 9.11 22.77 -0.09
N MET A 100 9.70 21.57 -0.22
CA MET A 100 9.44 20.47 0.71
C MET A 100 9.92 20.78 2.11
N ILE A 101 11.08 21.45 2.27
CA ILE A 101 11.55 21.97 3.56
C ILE A 101 10.52 22.99 4.10
N ALA A 102 10.05 23.92 3.27
CA ALA A 102 9.02 24.87 3.69
C ALA A 102 7.73 24.15 4.17
N LEU A 103 7.30 23.09 3.51
CA LEU A 103 6.16 22.28 3.93
C LEU A 103 6.39 21.59 5.28
N LEU A 104 7.60 21.10 5.55
CA LEU A 104 7.96 20.53 6.86
C LEU A 104 7.99 21.60 7.94
N VAL A 105 8.58 22.77 7.66
CA VAL A 105 8.58 23.93 8.58
C VAL A 105 7.15 24.37 8.87
N PHE A 106 6.26 24.43 7.88
CA PHE A 106 4.84 24.75 8.08
C PHE A 106 4.18 23.76 9.03
N GLY A 107 4.32 22.44 8.78
CA GLY A 107 3.75 21.42 9.65
C GLY A 107 4.22 21.53 11.09
N SER A 108 5.54 21.65 11.30
CA SER A 108 6.08 21.85 12.65
C SER A 108 5.61 23.15 13.31
N SER A 109 5.46 24.21 12.52
CA SER A 109 4.97 25.51 13.05
C SER A 109 3.58 25.38 13.66
N ILE A 110 2.69 24.57 13.10
CA ILE A 110 1.35 24.33 13.67
C ILE A 110 1.47 23.79 15.09
N PHE A 111 2.33 22.77 15.30
CA PHE A 111 2.51 22.14 16.61
C PHE A 111 3.26 23.07 17.61
N LEU A 112 4.31 23.74 17.14
CA LEU A 112 5.11 24.64 17.97
C LEU A 112 4.32 25.86 18.42
N VAL A 113 3.49 26.45 17.55
CA VAL A 113 2.58 27.54 17.89
C VAL A 113 1.52 27.05 18.90
N GLY A 114 0.98 25.85 18.70
CA GLY A 114 0.08 25.25 19.68
C GLY A 114 0.72 25.12 21.06
N GLN A 115 1.98 24.71 21.16
CA GLN A 115 2.72 24.64 22.43
C GLN A 115 2.96 26.03 23.05
N MET A 116 3.32 27.04 22.24
CA MET A 116 3.54 28.40 22.69
C MET A 116 2.34 29.02 23.42
N TYR A 117 1.16 28.82 22.80
CA TYR A 117 -0.09 29.39 23.31
C TYR A 117 -0.89 28.42 24.19
N HIS A 118 -0.26 27.32 24.64
CA HIS A 118 -0.90 26.26 25.43
C HIS A 118 -2.21 25.74 24.81
N TYR A 119 -2.28 25.75 23.48
CA TYR A 119 -3.43 25.26 22.77
C TYR A 119 -3.34 23.73 22.64
N THR A 120 -4.22 23.02 23.32
CA THR A 120 -4.39 21.58 23.18
C THR A 120 -5.45 21.29 22.13
N SER A 121 -5.04 20.62 21.04
CA SER A 121 -6.00 20.12 20.07
C SER A 121 -6.60 18.80 20.57
N TYR A 122 -7.92 18.71 20.57
CA TYR A 122 -8.67 17.48 20.92
C TYR A 122 -8.97 16.61 19.67
N SER A 123 -8.31 16.87 18.56
CA SER A 123 -8.47 16.14 17.30
C SER A 123 -7.22 16.23 16.44
N ALA A 124 -7.16 15.45 15.37
CA ALA A 124 -6.09 15.52 14.37
C ALA A 124 -6.21 16.72 13.40
N PHE A 125 -6.92 17.79 13.79
CA PHE A 125 -7.09 19.01 12.99
C PHE A 125 -5.77 19.65 12.54
N PRO A 126 -4.68 19.69 13.35
CA PRO A 126 -3.38 20.14 12.89
C PRO A 126 -2.87 19.42 11.65
N PHE A 127 -3.04 18.11 11.58
CA PHE A 127 -2.67 17.29 10.41
C PHE A 127 -3.58 17.58 9.21
N PHE A 128 -4.85 17.87 9.45
CA PHE A 128 -5.77 18.27 8.38
C PHE A 128 -5.33 19.58 7.73
N LEU A 129 -5.00 20.62 8.52
CA LEU A 129 -4.46 21.88 7.99
C LEU A 129 -3.16 21.65 7.20
N TRP A 130 -2.25 20.84 7.75
CA TRP A 130 -1.01 20.49 7.07
C TRP A 130 -1.26 19.77 5.74
N SER A 131 -2.22 18.85 5.72
CA SER A 131 -2.63 18.11 4.52
C SER A 131 -3.22 19.01 3.45
N ILE A 132 -4.01 20.04 3.81
CA ILE A 132 -4.56 21.01 2.85
C ILE A 132 -3.42 21.75 2.12
N VAL A 133 -2.41 22.23 2.87
CA VAL A 133 -1.28 22.94 2.27
C VAL A 133 -0.45 22.00 1.40
N ALA A 134 -0.17 20.78 1.87
CA ALA A 134 0.55 19.77 1.10
C ALA A 134 -0.18 19.42 -0.20
N PHE A 135 -1.50 19.23 -0.14
CA PHE A 135 -2.35 18.97 -1.30
C PHE A 135 -2.40 20.17 -2.25
N GLY A 136 -2.49 21.39 -1.73
CA GLY A 136 -2.40 22.62 -2.52
C GLY A 136 -1.08 22.73 -3.29
N LEU A 137 0.06 22.45 -2.64
CA LEU A 137 1.37 22.40 -3.31
C LEU A 137 1.42 21.31 -4.38
N PHE A 138 0.82 20.14 -4.11
CA PHE A 138 0.69 19.08 -5.12
C PHE A 138 -0.10 19.56 -6.36
N LEU A 139 -1.22 20.25 -6.17
CA LEU A 139 -2.03 20.78 -7.28
C LEU A 139 -1.28 21.83 -8.10
N ILE A 140 -0.48 22.70 -7.46
CA ILE A 140 0.29 23.76 -8.10
C ILE A 140 1.46 23.19 -8.89
N PHE A 141 2.30 22.36 -8.26
CA PHE A 141 3.54 21.89 -8.87
C PHE A 141 3.39 20.58 -9.64
N LYS A 142 2.31 19.81 -9.42
CA LYS A 142 2.01 18.50 -10.03
C LYS A 142 3.17 17.50 -9.96
N ASP A 143 4.00 17.62 -8.91
CA ASP A 143 5.14 16.74 -8.70
C ASP A 143 4.79 15.58 -7.78
N HIS A 144 5.38 14.41 -8.08
CA HIS A 144 5.14 13.19 -7.31
C HIS A 144 5.60 13.30 -5.86
N SER A 145 6.61 14.11 -5.56
CA SER A 145 7.13 14.29 -4.21
C SER A 145 6.06 14.88 -3.30
N PHE A 146 5.32 15.90 -3.77
CA PHE A 146 4.20 16.48 -3.03
C PHE A 146 3.02 15.53 -2.92
N PHE A 147 2.77 14.70 -3.94
CA PHE A 147 1.75 13.63 -3.84
C PHE A 147 2.05 12.68 -2.67
N TYR A 148 3.28 12.15 -2.61
CA TYR A 148 3.67 11.23 -1.53
C TYR A 148 3.74 11.94 -0.16
N ALA A 149 4.19 13.18 -0.10
CA ALA A 149 4.18 13.96 1.13
C ALA A 149 2.75 14.14 1.66
N THR A 150 1.81 14.54 0.80
CA THR A 150 0.39 14.69 1.15
C THR A 150 -0.19 13.37 1.66
N LEU A 151 0.08 12.28 0.94
CA LEU A 151 -0.38 10.93 1.31
C LEU A 151 0.13 10.53 2.70
N VAL A 152 1.43 10.73 2.96
CA VAL A 152 2.05 10.40 4.25
C VAL A 152 1.47 11.26 5.37
N ILE A 153 1.33 12.58 5.17
CA ILE A 153 0.78 13.48 6.18
C ILE A 153 -0.65 13.09 6.54
N MET A 154 -1.49 12.80 5.53
CA MET A 154 -2.88 12.35 5.76
C MET A 154 -2.91 11.02 6.52
N THR A 155 -2.08 10.05 6.11
CA THR A 155 -2.06 8.73 6.75
C THR A 155 -1.55 8.79 8.18
N VAL A 156 -0.46 9.53 8.42
CA VAL A 156 0.08 9.75 9.78
C VAL A 156 -0.92 10.51 10.66
N GLY A 157 -1.58 11.53 10.10
CA GLY A 157 -2.63 12.28 10.80
C GLY A 157 -3.81 11.40 11.19
N GLN A 158 -4.21 10.47 10.31
CA GLN A 158 -5.29 9.54 10.59
C GLN A 158 -4.88 8.48 11.63
N LEU A 159 -3.64 7.95 11.54
CA LEU A 159 -3.07 7.07 12.56
C LEU A 159 -3.03 7.77 13.93
N TYR A 160 -2.55 9.00 13.96
CA TYR A 160 -2.52 9.80 15.18
C TYR A 160 -3.93 10.00 15.76
N SER A 161 -4.93 10.30 14.93
CA SER A 161 -6.32 10.42 15.33
C SER A 161 -6.85 9.13 15.95
N GLY A 162 -6.64 8.00 15.31
CA GLY A 162 -7.12 6.70 15.79
C GLY A 162 -6.44 6.26 17.08
N PHE A 163 -5.12 6.41 17.21
CA PHE A 163 -4.40 5.96 18.41
C PHE A 163 -4.52 6.88 19.60
N VAL A 164 -4.52 8.22 19.38
CA VAL A 164 -4.49 9.20 20.48
C VAL A 164 -5.90 9.61 20.90
N PHE A 165 -6.78 9.83 19.91
CA PHE A 165 -8.13 10.32 20.18
C PHE A 165 -9.21 9.24 20.09
N GLN A 166 -8.86 8.04 19.59
CA GLN A 166 -9.79 6.93 19.36
C GLN A 166 -10.99 7.33 18.48
N HIS A 167 -10.75 8.23 17.53
CA HIS A 167 -11.72 8.73 16.57
C HIS A 167 -11.15 8.82 15.16
N PHE A 168 -11.99 8.51 14.17
CA PHE A 168 -11.65 8.72 12.77
C PHE A 168 -11.85 10.18 12.37
N HIS A 169 -10.79 10.84 11.91
CA HIS A 169 -10.89 12.23 11.49
C HIS A 169 -11.52 12.34 10.10
N ILE A 170 -12.84 12.58 10.06
CA ILE A 170 -13.65 12.54 8.83
C ILE A 170 -13.13 13.45 7.72
N TRP A 171 -12.65 14.66 8.04
CA TRP A 171 -12.15 15.61 7.05
C TRP A 171 -10.86 15.16 6.40
N LEU A 172 -9.96 14.48 7.13
CA LEU A 172 -8.78 13.82 6.55
C LEU A 172 -9.20 12.69 5.61
N GLY A 173 -10.16 11.87 6.02
CA GLY A 173 -10.71 10.79 5.19
C GLY A 173 -11.36 11.31 3.91
N LEU A 174 -12.16 12.37 3.99
CA LEU A 174 -12.79 12.99 2.81
C LEU A 174 -11.74 13.58 1.86
N LEU A 175 -10.75 14.32 2.38
CA LEU A 175 -9.67 14.88 1.56
C LEU A 175 -8.83 13.77 0.91
N PHE A 176 -8.58 12.67 1.63
CA PHE A 176 -7.89 11.50 1.11
C PHE A 176 -8.65 10.86 -0.08
N ILE A 177 -9.94 10.55 0.11
CA ILE A 177 -10.75 9.85 -0.91
C ILE A 177 -11.08 10.79 -2.09
N LEU A 178 -11.62 11.98 -1.81
CA LEU A 178 -12.08 12.90 -2.87
C LEU A 178 -10.93 13.65 -3.53
N GLY A 179 -9.90 14.03 -2.77
CA GLY A 179 -8.74 14.74 -3.29
C GLY A 179 -7.73 13.81 -3.97
N LEU A 180 -7.02 13.02 -3.18
CA LEU A 180 -5.97 12.13 -3.71
C LEU A 180 -6.56 10.96 -4.50
N GLY A 181 -7.69 10.39 -4.05
CA GLY A 181 -8.35 9.27 -4.73
C GLY A 181 -8.72 9.64 -6.16
N TRP A 182 -9.40 10.76 -6.39
CA TRP A 182 -9.73 11.25 -7.73
C TRP A 182 -8.51 11.37 -8.64
N PHE A 183 -7.41 11.93 -8.10
CA PHE A 183 -6.16 12.08 -8.84
C PHE A 183 -5.52 10.74 -9.20
N VAL A 184 -5.45 9.81 -8.25
CA VAL A 184 -4.85 8.48 -8.46
C VAL A 184 -5.62 7.69 -9.50
N LEU A 185 -6.96 7.71 -9.43
CA LEU A 185 -7.84 7.04 -10.39
C LEU A 185 -7.70 7.62 -11.80
N SER A 186 -7.43 8.93 -11.91
CA SER A 186 -7.20 9.60 -13.20
C SER A 186 -5.80 9.35 -13.75
N SER A 187 -4.75 9.37 -12.91
CA SER A 187 -3.35 9.24 -13.34
C SER A 187 -2.93 7.82 -13.68
N ARG A 188 -3.57 6.80 -13.06
CA ARG A 188 -3.34 5.35 -13.25
C ARG A 188 -1.88 4.88 -13.13
N LYS A 189 -1.03 5.64 -12.43
CA LYS A 189 0.38 5.25 -12.22
C LYS A 189 0.48 4.19 -11.15
N VAL A 190 1.08 3.04 -11.48
CA VAL A 190 1.20 1.85 -10.61
C VAL A 190 1.74 2.19 -9.21
N THR A 191 2.79 3.01 -9.13
CA THR A 191 3.40 3.40 -7.83
C THR A 191 2.46 4.26 -6.98
N GLN A 192 1.67 5.14 -7.60
CA GLN A 192 0.69 5.98 -6.91
C GLN A 192 -0.53 5.16 -6.47
N LEU A 193 -1.02 4.26 -7.34
CA LEU A 193 -2.07 3.31 -7.00
C LEU A 193 -1.65 2.43 -5.82
N ALA A 194 -0.41 1.90 -5.83
CA ALA A 194 0.09 1.08 -4.73
C ALA A 194 0.16 1.85 -3.40
N ALA A 195 0.75 3.04 -3.41
CA ALA A 195 0.85 3.86 -2.21
C ALA A 195 -0.53 4.27 -1.67
N PHE A 196 -1.45 4.68 -2.56
CA PHE A 196 -2.82 5.02 -2.20
C PHE A 196 -3.57 3.80 -1.64
N GLY A 197 -3.46 2.63 -2.27
CA GLY A 197 -4.12 1.41 -1.83
C GLY A 197 -3.63 0.95 -0.44
N VAL A 198 -2.33 1.04 -0.16
CA VAL A 198 -1.77 0.77 1.18
C VAL A 198 -2.32 1.78 2.20
N SER A 199 -2.31 3.08 1.88
CA SER A 199 -2.92 4.09 2.75
C SER A 199 -4.41 3.84 2.97
N TYR A 200 -5.16 3.45 1.93
CA TYR A 200 -6.57 3.11 2.04
C TYR A 200 -6.81 1.96 3.02
N THR A 201 -6.02 0.88 2.94
CA THR A 201 -6.15 -0.25 3.88
C THR A 201 -5.91 0.19 5.32
N LEU A 202 -4.91 1.06 5.56
CA LEU A 202 -4.67 1.64 6.89
C LEU A 202 -5.84 2.52 7.36
N HIS A 203 -6.37 3.39 6.49
CA HIS A 203 -7.54 4.22 6.83
C HIS A 203 -8.77 3.37 7.16
N ALA A 204 -9.02 2.28 6.40
CA ALA A 204 -10.12 1.36 6.68
C ALA A 204 -9.96 0.66 8.04
N VAL A 205 -8.75 0.20 8.36
CA VAL A 205 -8.44 -0.40 9.68
C VAL A 205 -8.67 0.62 10.80
N ILE A 206 -8.15 1.84 10.66
CA ILE A 206 -8.32 2.89 11.66
C ILE A 206 -9.80 3.23 11.83
N LEU A 207 -10.55 3.39 10.74
CA LEU A 207 -11.99 3.68 10.79
C LEU A 207 -12.74 2.62 11.61
N VAL A 208 -12.50 1.35 11.32
CA VAL A 208 -13.18 0.25 12.00
C VAL A 208 -12.85 0.23 13.50
N PHE A 209 -11.56 0.32 13.85
CA PHE A 209 -11.17 0.19 15.25
C PHE A 209 -11.41 1.45 16.08
N SER A 210 -11.22 2.65 15.53
CA SER A 210 -11.43 3.90 16.28
C SER A 210 -12.89 4.28 16.48
N GLU A 211 -13.78 3.86 15.56
CA GLU A 211 -15.23 4.10 15.69
C GLU A 211 -15.98 2.91 16.33
N GLY A 212 -15.23 1.94 16.86
CA GLY A 212 -15.83 0.76 17.52
C GLY A 212 -16.72 -0.09 16.60
N MET A 213 -16.47 -0.01 15.29
CA MET A 213 -17.20 -0.84 14.32
C MET A 213 -16.77 -2.28 14.46
N PRO A 214 -17.68 -3.26 14.28
CA PRO A 214 -17.30 -4.66 14.23
C PRO A 214 -16.24 -4.91 13.14
N TYR A 215 -15.21 -5.68 13.48
CA TYR A 215 -14.05 -5.93 12.63
C TYR A 215 -14.40 -6.50 11.23
N TYR A 216 -15.51 -7.19 11.09
CA TYR A 216 -15.96 -7.77 9.82
C TYR A 216 -16.29 -6.73 8.74
N TRP A 217 -16.49 -5.45 9.11
CA TRP A 217 -16.64 -4.37 8.13
C TRP A 217 -15.39 -4.20 7.26
N LEU A 218 -14.22 -4.65 7.73
CA LEU A 218 -13.01 -4.68 6.90
C LEU A 218 -13.20 -5.51 5.64
N ILE A 219 -14.01 -6.60 5.67
CA ILE A 219 -14.33 -7.40 4.48
C ILE A 219 -14.97 -6.51 3.41
N ALA A 220 -15.97 -5.70 3.81
CA ALA A 220 -16.66 -4.81 2.88
C ALA A 220 -15.73 -3.70 2.33
N PHE A 221 -14.88 -3.10 3.18
CA PHE A 221 -13.93 -2.09 2.73
C PHE A 221 -12.86 -2.67 1.80
N PHE A 222 -12.33 -3.85 2.08
CA PHE A 222 -11.37 -4.50 1.19
C PHE A 222 -12.04 -4.96 -0.12
N LEU A 223 -13.29 -5.42 -0.06
CA LEU A 223 -14.07 -5.77 -1.25
C LEU A 223 -14.38 -4.52 -2.09
N LEU A 224 -14.65 -3.36 -1.48
CA LEU A 224 -14.80 -2.09 -2.19
C LEU A 224 -13.52 -1.74 -2.97
N LEU A 225 -12.35 -1.86 -2.34
CA LEU A 225 -11.07 -1.64 -3.02
C LEU A 225 -10.87 -2.60 -4.20
N TYR A 226 -11.29 -3.87 -4.04
CA TYR A 226 -11.27 -4.88 -5.09
C TYR A 226 -12.14 -4.48 -6.29
N VAL A 227 -13.37 -4.01 -6.03
CA VAL A 227 -14.36 -3.57 -7.03
C VAL A 227 -13.89 -2.32 -7.77
N VAL A 228 -13.31 -1.35 -7.06
CA VAL A 228 -12.82 -0.10 -7.68
C VAL A 228 -11.82 -0.37 -8.80
N GLU A 229 -11.00 -1.42 -8.69
CA GLU A 229 -10.08 -1.79 -9.76
C GLU A 229 -10.78 -2.16 -11.06
N ASP A 230 -11.97 -2.74 -10.99
CA ASP A 230 -12.73 -3.15 -12.20
C ASP A 230 -13.18 -1.96 -13.05
N PHE A 231 -13.29 -0.76 -12.45
CA PHE A 231 -13.54 0.49 -13.17
C PHE A 231 -12.29 1.10 -13.79
N LEU A 232 -11.09 0.71 -13.33
CA LEU A 232 -9.81 1.27 -13.78
C LEU A 232 -9.20 0.51 -14.96
N LEU A 233 -9.58 -0.75 -15.15
CA LEU A 233 -8.86 -1.66 -16.03
C LEU A 233 -9.17 -1.41 -17.51
N GLU A 234 -8.18 -0.90 -18.23
CA GLU A 234 -7.93 -1.24 -19.62
C GLU A 234 -7.23 -2.61 -19.69
N LYS A 235 -7.54 -3.42 -20.71
CA LYS A 235 -6.94 -4.74 -20.88
C LYS A 235 -5.40 -4.67 -20.80
N GLY A 236 -4.80 -5.37 -19.83
CA GLY A 236 -3.34 -5.51 -19.69
C GLY A 236 -2.66 -4.68 -18.61
N SER A 237 -3.37 -3.85 -17.83
CA SER A 237 -2.78 -3.09 -16.72
C SER A 237 -2.51 -3.96 -15.48
N VAL A 238 -1.55 -3.51 -14.65
CA VAL A 238 -1.22 -4.17 -13.38
C VAL A 238 -2.37 -3.99 -12.38
N ARG A 239 -2.84 -5.07 -11.78
CA ARG A 239 -3.97 -5.08 -10.83
C ARG A 239 -3.50 -4.81 -9.41
N VAL A 240 -3.29 -3.55 -9.09
CA VAL A 240 -2.70 -3.13 -7.82
C VAL A 240 -3.69 -3.24 -6.67
N PHE A 241 -4.89 -2.69 -6.82
CA PHE A 241 -5.90 -2.67 -5.76
C PHE A 241 -6.45 -4.07 -5.47
N LYS A 242 -6.66 -4.90 -6.51
CA LYS A 242 -7.03 -6.30 -6.32
C LYS A 242 -5.98 -7.07 -5.52
N THR A 243 -4.69 -6.87 -5.85
CA THR A 243 -3.60 -7.53 -5.14
C THR A 243 -3.54 -7.10 -3.67
N LEU A 244 -3.67 -5.80 -3.39
CA LEU A 244 -3.68 -5.29 -2.02
C LEU A 244 -4.91 -5.75 -1.25
N SER A 245 -6.08 -5.73 -1.88
CA SER A 245 -7.32 -6.20 -1.29
C SER A 245 -7.26 -7.69 -0.92
N ILE A 246 -6.76 -8.54 -1.84
CA ILE A 246 -6.55 -9.97 -1.59
C ILE A 246 -5.56 -10.19 -0.44
N LEU A 247 -4.44 -9.45 -0.43
CA LEU A 247 -3.46 -9.55 0.66
C LEU A 247 -4.08 -9.15 2.00
N SER A 248 -4.86 -8.07 2.03
CA SER A 248 -5.49 -7.58 3.26
C SER A 248 -6.54 -8.56 3.79
N VAL A 249 -7.41 -9.09 2.92
CA VAL A 249 -8.43 -10.07 3.36
C VAL A 249 -7.82 -11.42 3.69
N PHE A 250 -6.76 -11.85 2.99
CA PHE A 250 -6.01 -13.06 3.34
C PHE A 250 -5.40 -12.93 4.74
N THR A 251 -4.75 -11.80 5.05
CA THR A 251 -4.21 -11.53 6.39
C THR A 251 -5.32 -11.52 7.45
N MET A 252 -6.49 -10.94 7.13
CA MET A 252 -7.64 -10.95 8.03
C MET A 252 -8.14 -12.37 8.31
N LEU A 253 -8.26 -13.23 7.28
CA LEU A 253 -8.64 -14.64 7.47
C LEU A 253 -7.63 -15.40 8.32
N VAL A 254 -6.32 -15.13 8.13
CA VAL A 254 -5.28 -15.70 9.00
C VAL A 254 -5.50 -15.30 10.46
N LEU A 255 -5.79 -14.03 10.72
CA LEU A 255 -6.11 -13.59 12.08
C LEU A 255 -7.38 -14.25 12.62
N GLN A 256 -8.40 -14.46 11.78
CA GLN A 256 -9.62 -15.14 12.17
C GLN A 256 -9.38 -16.60 12.58
N VAL A 257 -8.44 -17.31 11.95
CA VAL A 257 -8.07 -18.68 12.35
C VAL A 257 -7.63 -18.72 13.83
N PHE A 258 -6.92 -17.69 14.31
CA PHE A 258 -6.43 -17.66 15.70
C PHE A 258 -7.42 -17.06 16.70
N PHE A 259 -8.28 -16.15 16.27
CA PHE A 259 -9.12 -15.37 17.19
C PHE A 259 -10.57 -15.85 17.27
N LEU A 260 -11.14 -16.45 16.22
CA LEU A 260 -12.55 -16.86 16.22
C LEU A 260 -12.82 -18.14 17.07
N GLY A 261 -11.80 -18.94 17.38
CA GLY A 261 -11.91 -20.12 18.24
C GLY A 261 -11.97 -19.81 19.74
N ASN A 262 -11.77 -18.56 20.15
CA ASN A 262 -11.78 -18.18 21.57
C ASN A 262 -13.19 -17.73 21.99
N GLU A 263 -13.68 -18.24 23.14
CA GLU A 263 -15.03 -17.98 23.71
C GLU A 263 -15.35 -16.49 23.87
N TYR A 264 -14.36 -15.61 23.98
CA TYR A 264 -14.52 -14.16 24.13
C TYR A 264 -15.00 -13.43 22.86
N VAL A 265 -15.01 -14.09 21.70
CA VAL A 265 -15.38 -13.46 20.41
C VAL A 265 -16.89 -13.52 20.14
N GLY A 266 -17.63 -14.31 20.91
CA GLY A 266 -19.10 -14.45 20.76
C GLY A 266 -19.87 -13.11 20.82
N GLU A 267 -19.44 -12.16 21.65
CA GLU A 267 -20.05 -10.82 21.75
C GLU A 267 -19.74 -9.91 20.55
N LEU A 268 -18.68 -10.19 19.80
CA LEU A 268 -18.27 -9.39 18.62
C LEU A 268 -19.00 -9.81 17.32
N THR A 269 -19.85 -10.82 17.37
CA THR A 269 -20.48 -11.44 16.19
C THR A 269 -21.92 -11.00 15.95
N GLU A 270 -22.47 -10.03 16.68
CA GLU A 270 -23.76 -9.44 16.33
C GLU A 270 -23.69 -8.85 14.91
N SER A 271 -24.33 -9.55 13.99
CA SER A 271 -24.26 -9.22 12.57
C SER A 271 -25.20 -8.09 12.21
N SER A 272 -24.67 -6.98 11.74
CA SER A 272 -25.45 -5.85 11.22
C SER A 272 -26.07 -6.19 9.86
N LEU A 273 -27.38 -5.99 9.71
CA LEU A 273 -28.07 -6.09 8.41
C LEU A 273 -27.43 -5.18 7.35
N TYR A 274 -26.99 -3.98 7.76
CA TYR A 274 -26.34 -3.02 6.86
C TYR A 274 -25.03 -3.55 6.28
N PHE A 275 -24.27 -4.31 7.07
CA PHE A 275 -23.07 -4.97 6.57
C PHE A 275 -23.41 -5.98 5.47
N PHE A 276 -24.38 -6.88 5.71
CA PHE A 276 -24.75 -7.89 4.72
C PHE A 276 -25.30 -7.28 3.44
N LEU A 277 -26.08 -6.20 3.52
CA LEU A 277 -26.54 -5.48 2.34
C LEU A 277 -25.37 -4.87 1.55
N ALA A 278 -24.46 -4.16 2.22
CA ALA A 278 -23.29 -3.58 1.57
C ALA A 278 -22.39 -4.66 0.96
N TRP A 279 -22.10 -5.71 1.72
CA TRP A 279 -21.31 -6.85 1.25
C TRP A 279 -21.97 -7.54 0.05
N ALA A 280 -23.26 -7.85 0.11
CA ALA A 280 -23.98 -8.54 -0.94
C ALA A 280 -23.98 -7.75 -2.26
N ILE A 281 -24.17 -6.42 -2.20
CA ILE A 281 -24.13 -5.54 -3.39
C ILE A 281 -22.73 -5.57 -4.01
N LEU A 282 -21.68 -5.39 -3.23
CA LEU A 282 -20.29 -5.39 -3.72
C LEU A 282 -19.89 -6.78 -4.23
N PHE A 283 -20.28 -7.84 -3.52
CA PHE A 283 -19.97 -9.22 -3.89
C PHE A 283 -20.66 -9.61 -5.19
N PHE A 284 -21.96 -9.32 -5.31
CA PHE A 284 -22.72 -9.57 -6.54
C PHE A 284 -22.13 -8.84 -7.73
N PHE A 285 -21.78 -7.55 -7.56
CA PHE A 285 -21.10 -6.79 -8.62
C PHE A 285 -19.77 -7.44 -9.03
N SER A 286 -18.97 -7.88 -8.07
CA SER A 286 -17.69 -8.59 -8.34
C SER A 286 -17.90 -9.90 -9.09
N VAL A 287 -18.93 -10.68 -8.72
CA VAL A 287 -19.29 -11.94 -9.41
C VAL A 287 -19.69 -11.66 -10.87
N VAL A 288 -20.57 -10.68 -11.09
CA VAL A 288 -20.99 -10.30 -12.45
C VAL A 288 -19.78 -9.87 -13.30
N ARG A 289 -18.91 -9.03 -12.76
CA ARG A 289 -17.68 -8.59 -13.46
C ARG A 289 -16.71 -9.74 -13.71
N SER A 290 -16.59 -10.68 -12.77
CA SER A 290 -15.78 -11.89 -12.97
C SER A 290 -16.34 -12.77 -14.07
N ALA A 291 -17.64 -12.97 -14.12
CA ALA A 291 -18.31 -13.75 -15.16
C ALA A 291 -18.20 -13.13 -16.57
N MET A 292 -18.24 -11.79 -16.64
CA MET A 292 -18.05 -11.05 -17.90
C MET A 292 -16.58 -10.98 -18.37
N SER A 293 -15.62 -11.34 -17.53
CA SER A 293 -14.20 -11.34 -17.87
C SER A 293 -13.86 -12.57 -18.69
N SER A 294 -13.05 -12.40 -19.75
CA SER A 294 -12.56 -13.50 -20.58
C SER A 294 -11.65 -14.51 -19.86
N THR A 295 -11.20 -14.18 -18.64
CA THR A 295 -10.40 -15.05 -17.79
C THR A 295 -11.25 -15.51 -16.60
N ASN A 296 -11.81 -16.72 -16.68
CA ASN A 296 -12.79 -17.29 -15.74
C ASN A 296 -12.25 -17.62 -14.32
N TYR A 297 -11.03 -17.19 -13.96
CA TYR A 297 -10.41 -17.63 -12.69
C TYR A 297 -10.51 -16.61 -11.54
N TYR A 298 -11.05 -15.41 -11.77
CA TYR A 298 -11.16 -14.37 -10.70
C TYR A 298 -12.16 -14.71 -9.60
N TRP A 299 -13.09 -15.65 -9.83
CA TRP A 299 -13.99 -16.15 -8.81
C TRP A 299 -13.23 -16.80 -7.64
N ILE A 300 -12.01 -17.34 -7.86
CA ILE A 300 -11.17 -17.92 -6.81
C ILE A 300 -10.83 -16.84 -5.76
N ASP A 301 -10.52 -15.63 -6.19
CA ASP A 301 -10.20 -14.53 -5.27
C ASP A 301 -11.41 -14.14 -4.40
N LEU A 302 -12.63 -14.29 -4.92
CA LEU A 302 -13.87 -13.94 -4.20
C LEU A 302 -14.17 -14.89 -3.03
N LEU A 303 -13.59 -16.09 -3.01
CA LEU A 303 -13.72 -17.02 -1.88
C LEU A 303 -13.23 -16.40 -0.57
N LEU A 304 -12.18 -15.56 -0.63
CA LEU A 304 -11.63 -14.91 0.55
C LEU A 304 -12.58 -13.90 1.20
N PHE A 305 -13.56 -13.39 0.45
CA PHE A 305 -14.51 -12.38 0.94
C PHE A 305 -15.78 -12.98 1.53
N VAL A 306 -15.85 -14.32 1.68
CA VAL A 306 -17.00 -14.99 2.33
C VAL A 306 -16.97 -14.68 3.83
N PRO A 307 -18.10 -14.19 4.42
CA PRO A 307 -18.16 -13.79 5.82
C PRO A 307 -18.29 -14.99 6.77
N VAL A 308 -17.18 -15.66 7.03
CA VAL A 308 -17.14 -16.90 7.88
C VAL A 308 -17.37 -16.64 9.36
N PHE A 309 -17.17 -15.41 9.81
CA PHE A 309 -17.34 -15.01 11.22
C PHE A 309 -18.75 -15.30 11.79
N ARG A 310 -19.74 -15.52 10.92
CA ARG A 310 -21.12 -15.81 11.30
C ARG A 310 -21.32 -17.23 11.82
N PHE A 311 -20.40 -18.13 11.57
CA PHE A 311 -20.50 -19.53 11.91
C PHE A 311 -19.73 -19.82 13.21
N GLU A 312 -20.24 -20.74 14.05
CA GLU A 312 -19.61 -21.14 15.31
C GLU A 312 -18.17 -21.69 15.11
N SER A 313 -17.94 -22.36 13.97
CA SER A 313 -16.61 -22.86 13.57
C SER A 313 -15.91 -21.92 12.61
N GLY A 314 -16.00 -20.61 12.83
CA GLY A 314 -15.44 -19.58 11.93
C GLY A 314 -13.94 -19.68 11.75
N ASP A 315 -13.19 -20.12 12.76
CA ASP A 315 -11.76 -20.41 12.74
C ASP A 315 -11.42 -21.52 11.73
N MET A 316 -12.08 -22.68 11.85
CA MET A 316 -11.90 -23.82 10.95
C MET A 316 -12.37 -23.50 9.52
N LEU A 317 -13.48 -22.75 9.38
CA LEU A 317 -13.96 -22.30 8.07
C LEU A 317 -12.98 -21.31 7.42
N SER A 318 -12.39 -20.41 8.19
CA SER A 318 -11.33 -19.50 7.68
C SER A 318 -10.15 -20.30 7.15
N LEU A 319 -9.69 -21.30 7.90
CA LEU A 319 -8.62 -22.21 7.49
C LEU A 319 -8.98 -23.00 6.21
N LEU A 320 -10.19 -23.52 6.14
CA LEU A 320 -10.71 -24.24 4.97
C LEU A 320 -10.73 -23.35 3.73
N ILE A 321 -11.19 -22.11 3.85
CA ILE A 321 -11.20 -21.15 2.74
C ILE A 321 -9.78 -20.83 2.27
N LEU A 322 -8.83 -20.63 3.17
CA LEU A 322 -7.43 -20.42 2.83
C LEU A 322 -6.84 -21.61 2.07
N PHE A 323 -7.16 -22.84 2.48
CA PHE A 323 -6.74 -24.06 1.75
C PHE A 323 -7.40 -24.15 0.38
N LEU A 324 -8.71 -23.97 0.28
CA LEU A 324 -9.42 -24.00 -1.00
C LEU A 324 -8.86 -22.95 -1.97
N TYR A 325 -8.67 -21.72 -1.49
CA TYR A 325 -8.07 -20.64 -2.27
C TYR A 325 -6.69 -21.02 -2.83
N SER A 326 -5.82 -21.53 -1.97
CA SER A 326 -4.46 -21.89 -2.35
C SER A 326 -4.40 -23.08 -3.34
N LEU A 327 -5.22 -24.12 -3.10
CA LEU A 327 -5.32 -25.30 -3.96
C LEU A 327 -5.92 -24.94 -5.32
N LEU A 328 -6.97 -24.13 -5.36
CA LEU A 328 -7.59 -23.73 -6.62
C LEU A 328 -6.64 -22.91 -7.50
N TRP A 329 -5.85 -21.98 -6.91
CA TRP A 329 -4.81 -21.28 -7.66
C TRP A 329 -3.68 -22.19 -8.12
N LEU A 330 -3.28 -23.19 -7.31
CA LEU A 330 -2.29 -24.21 -7.70
C LEU A 330 -2.79 -25.04 -8.87
N ILE A 331 -3.98 -25.63 -8.74
CA ILE A 331 -4.57 -26.51 -9.77
C ILE A 331 -4.76 -25.73 -11.08
N SER A 332 -5.39 -24.54 -11.00
CA SER A 332 -5.60 -23.70 -12.18
C SER A 332 -4.28 -23.27 -12.83
N GLY A 333 -3.26 -22.97 -12.02
CA GLY A 333 -1.94 -22.60 -12.50
C GLY A 333 -1.23 -23.73 -13.24
N TYR A 334 -1.35 -24.97 -12.75
CA TYR A 334 -0.83 -26.16 -13.43
C TYR A 334 -1.61 -26.51 -14.68
N GLN A 335 -2.95 -26.43 -14.66
CA GLN A 335 -3.79 -26.74 -15.83
C GLN A 335 -3.59 -25.76 -16.98
N GLN A 336 -3.35 -24.47 -16.65
CA GLN A 336 -3.16 -23.42 -17.66
C GLN A 336 -1.69 -23.12 -17.98
N GLU A 337 -0.76 -23.85 -17.36
CA GLU A 337 0.70 -23.66 -17.51
C GLU A 337 1.18 -22.22 -17.20
N VAL A 338 0.45 -21.50 -16.32
CA VAL A 338 0.78 -20.12 -15.94
C VAL A 338 1.61 -20.07 -14.68
N SER A 339 2.92 -19.91 -14.81
CA SER A 339 3.89 -19.89 -13.68
C SER A 339 3.53 -18.87 -12.59
N ARG A 340 2.93 -17.71 -12.94
CA ARG A 340 2.52 -16.69 -11.94
C ARG A 340 1.42 -17.22 -11.03
N TRP A 341 0.48 -17.99 -11.56
CA TRP A 341 -0.62 -18.58 -10.78
C TRP A 341 -0.12 -19.72 -9.90
N VAL A 342 0.78 -20.55 -10.44
CA VAL A 342 1.46 -21.59 -9.66
C VAL A 342 2.21 -20.96 -8.47
N ASN A 343 2.99 -19.90 -8.69
CA ASN A 343 3.72 -19.22 -7.63
C ASN A 343 2.77 -18.63 -6.58
N LYS A 344 1.68 -17.97 -7.00
CA LYS A 344 0.64 -17.42 -6.09
C LYS A 344 0.04 -18.54 -5.23
N GLY A 345 -0.39 -19.61 -5.85
CA GLY A 345 -0.97 -20.78 -5.16
C GLY A 345 0.04 -21.47 -4.24
N THR A 346 1.30 -21.62 -4.67
CA THR A 346 2.38 -22.22 -3.88
C THR A 346 2.65 -21.43 -2.60
N VAL A 347 2.82 -20.12 -2.71
CA VAL A 347 3.08 -19.26 -1.54
C VAL A 347 1.89 -19.28 -0.59
N ALA A 348 0.67 -19.14 -1.10
CA ALA A 348 -0.54 -19.22 -0.29
C ALA A 348 -0.67 -20.58 0.40
N PHE A 349 -0.39 -21.68 -0.30
CA PHE A 349 -0.48 -23.04 0.25
C PHE A 349 0.56 -23.30 1.36
N LEU A 350 1.82 -22.86 1.16
CA LEU A 350 2.85 -22.96 2.18
C LEU A 350 2.49 -22.18 3.44
N LEU A 351 2.03 -20.94 3.27
CA LEU A 351 1.58 -20.11 4.38
C LEU A 351 0.40 -20.75 5.11
N THR A 352 -0.62 -21.19 4.38
CA THR A 352 -1.81 -21.83 4.98
C THR A 352 -1.46 -23.11 5.71
N THR A 353 -0.57 -23.94 5.15
CA THR A 353 -0.08 -25.16 5.81
C THR A 353 0.66 -24.85 7.10
N PHE A 354 1.49 -23.81 7.09
CA PHE A 354 2.18 -23.36 8.31
C PHE A 354 1.22 -22.86 9.38
N ILE A 355 0.20 -22.09 8.97
CA ILE A 355 -0.84 -21.58 9.87
C ILE A 355 -1.64 -22.74 10.47
N ALA A 356 -2.08 -23.69 9.62
CA ALA A 356 -2.79 -24.88 10.06
C ALA A 356 -1.98 -25.71 11.07
N TYR A 357 -0.70 -25.90 10.74
CA TYR A 357 0.20 -26.62 11.63
C TYR A 357 0.34 -25.87 12.97
N PHE A 358 0.50 -24.56 12.95
CA PHE A 358 0.61 -23.74 14.15
C PHE A 358 -0.67 -23.82 15.00
N GLN A 359 -1.84 -23.65 14.39
CA GLN A 359 -3.13 -23.69 15.06
C GLN A 359 -3.44 -25.06 15.67
N LEU A 360 -3.12 -26.16 14.95
CA LEU A 360 -3.53 -27.50 15.36
C LEU A 360 -2.50 -28.22 16.23
N ALA A 361 -1.21 -27.89 16.14
CA ALA A 361 -0.15 -28.66 16.79
C ALA A 361 0.48 -27.94 17.99
N TRP A 362 0.31 -26.61 18.12
CA TRP A 362 0.98 -25.82 19.16
C TRP A 362 0.71 -26.30 20.59
N ASP A 363 -0.54 -26.67 20.88
CA ASP A 363 -0.97 -27.04 22.22
C ASP A 363 -0.72 -28.54 22.57
N PHE A 364 -0.42 -29.37 21.54
CA PHE A 364 -0.29 -30.81 21.71
C PHE A 364 1.16 -31.33 21.73
N MET A 365 2.13 -30.48 21.44
CA MET A 365 3.52 -30.90 21.22
C MET A 365 4.50 -30.09 22.02
N ASP A 366 5.62 -30.74 22.42
CA ASP A 366 6.80 -30.04 22.93
C ASP A 366 7.31 -29.02 21.88
N ARG A 367 7.68 -27.83 22.35
CA ARG A 367 8.07 -26.70 21.47
C ARG A 367 9.23 -27.06 20.53
N SER A 368 10.20 -27.82 21.01
CA SER A 368 11.36 -28.23 20.17
C SER A 368 10.92 -29.19 19.07
N LEU A 369 10.08 -30.17 19.42
CA LEU A 369 9.51 -31.14 18.48
C LEU A 369 8.59 -30.48 17.48
N PHE A 370 7.79 -29.50 17.94
CA PHE A 370 6.95 -28.67 17.09
C PHE A 370 7.77 -27.99 15.98
N PHE A 371 8.82 -27.24 16.33
CA PHE A 371 9.64 -26.56 15.33
C PHE A 371 10.39 -27.53 14.42
N LEU A 372 10.86 -28.66 14.93
CA LEU A 372 11.54 -29.67 14.12
C LEU A 372 10.62 -30.27 13.05
N ILE A 373 9.45 -30.76 13.45
CA ILE A 373 8.48 -31.37 12.52
C ILE A 373 7.97 -30.32 11.52
N GLY A 374 7.64 -29.12 11.98
CA GLY A 374 7.20 -28.01 11.12
C GLY A 374 8.27 -27.65 10.09
N GLY A 375 9.52 -27.55 10.50
CA GLY A 375 10.65 -27.28 9.61
C GLY A 375 10.83 -28.36 8.55
N VAL A 376 10.82 -29.63 8.94
CA VAL A 376 10.91 -30.77 8.02
C VAL A 376 9.75 -30.80 7.03
N LEU A 377 8.53 -30.55 7.50
CA LEU A 377 7.32 -30.54 6.68
C LEU A 377 7.37 -29.41 5.65
N LEU A 378 7.72 -28.20 6.05
CA LEU A 378 7.88 -27.05 5.15
C LEU A 378 8.99 -27.28 4.12
N PHE A 379 10.12 -27.87 4.56
CA PHE A 379 11.23 -28.20 3.67
C PHE A 379 10.82 -29.24 2.61
N ALA A 380 10.15 -30.31 3.02
CA ALA A 380 9.66 -31.35 2.12
C ALA A 380 8.64 -30.79 1.11
N LEU A 381 7.67 -29.99 1.58
CA LEU A 381 6.67 -29.32 0.74
C LEU A 381 7.33 -28.37 -0.26
N SER A 382 8.24 -27.54 0.21
CA SER A 382 8.97 -26.57 -0.63
C SER A 382 9.77 -27.30 -1.72
N TYR A 383 10.47 -28.38 -1.37
CA TYR A 383 11.24 -29.19 -2.32
C TYR A 383 10.32 -29.82 -3.38
N PHE A 384 9.17 -30.37 -2.98
CA PHE A 384 8.21 -31.00 -3.90
C PHE A 384 7.61 -30.00 -4.88
N LEU A 385 7.20 -28.84 -4.38
CA LEU A 385 6.62 -27.78 -5.20
C LEU A 385 7.66 -27.17 -6.17
N GLU A 386 8.89 -26.96 -5.70
CA GLU A 386 9.96 -26.42 -6.53
C GLU A 386 10.36 -27.40 -7.64
N LYS A 387 10.45 -28.72 -7.34
CA LYS A 387 10.69 -29.75 -8.34
C LYS A 387 9.64 -29.72 -9.43
N LYS A 388 8.37 -29.61 -9.07
CA LYS A 388 7.25 -29.55 -10.01
C LYS A 388 7.25 -28.25 -10.83
N ARG A 389 7.60 -27.12 -10.22
CA ARG A 389 7.75 -25.81 -10.89
C ARG A 389 8.84 -25.84 -11.99
N ARG A 390 9.99 -26.46 -11.69
CA ARG A 390 11.10 -26.58 -12.66
C ARG A 390 10.75 -27.43 -13.88
N THR A 391 9.83 -28.38 -13.74
CA THR A 391 9.36 -29.21 -14.87
C THR A 391 8.56 -28.38 -15.87
N ILE A 392 7.76 -27.41 -15.39
CA ILE A 392 6.98 -26.49 -16.26
C ILE A 392 7.90 -25.53 -17.02
N HIS A 393 8.96 -25.00 -16.36
CA HIS A 393 9.90 -24.10 -17.03
C HIS A 393 10.75 -24.78 -18.11
N LYS A 394 10.98 -26.09 -18.02
CA LYS A 394 11.70 -26.84 -19.04
C LYS A 394 10.83 -27.23 -20.26
N GLY A 395 9.52 -27.37 -20.05
CA GLY A 395 8.58 -27.65 -21.15
C GLY A 395 8.13 -26.43 -21.96
N GLY A 396 8.30 -25.23 -21.43
CA GLY A 396 7.90 -23.97 -22.11
C GLY A 396 9.00 -23.28 -22.93
N GLY A 397 10.21 -23.88 -22.99
CA GLY A 397 11.33 -23.37 -23.78
C GLY A 397 11.44 -23.98 -25.21
N GLU A 398 10.54 -24.89 -25.56
CA GLU A 398 10.54 -25.58 -26.89
C GLU A 398 9.28 -25.31 -27.75
N LYS A 399 8.58 -24.17 -27.47
CA LYS A 399 7.49 -23.77 -28.37
C LYS A 399 7.63 -22.29 -28.73
#